data_622092258068563926a8ae780203d76d
#
_entry.id   622092258068563926a8ae780203d76d
#
_cell.length_a   1.000
_cell.length_b   1.000
_cell.length_c   1.000
_cell.angle_alpha   90.00
_cell.angle_beta   90.00
_cell.angle_gamma   90.00
#
_symmetry.space_group_name_H-M   'P 1'
#
loop_
_entity.id
_entity.type
_entity.pdbx_description
1 polymer ?
#
loop_
_entity_poly.entity_id
_entity_poly.type
_entity_poly.pdbx_seq_one_letter_code
_entity_poly.pdbx_strand_id
1 'polypeptide(L)'
;MCIRDRYMFETHIEQGPILEDAGNDIGVVDCVLGMFNYRLKFYGQTTHAGTFPMPKRRDAFFAASQALCYLHEEIDKLGYSDLVYTTGEVVCHPCVHTCVPDFFDFSFDSRHEDPKVLEKVLAIVKSCEEKTWAGCTCKVEKAWNRDTVYWDKKLVSYVKASAEECGIKHQYIHSGAGHDAQFAAYMLPTTMIFVQSKDGLSHCEPEYSSPEHCTEGATVMLNAVLKADND
;
A
#
# COMPACT_ATOMS: atom_id res chain seq x y z
N MET A 1 -12.06 -10.81 30.20
CA MET A 1 -12.46 -10.96 28.80
C MET A 1 -12.67 -12.45 28.55
N CYS A 2 -13.90 -12.90 28.29
CA CYS A 2 -14.12 -14.30 27.91
C CYS A 2 -13.68 -14.48 26.47
N ILE A 3 -12.48 -15.00 26.24
CA ILE A 3 -12.00 -15.36 24.91
C ILE A 3 -12.79 -16.58 24.47
N ARG A 4 -13.92 -16.36 23.80
CA ARG A 4 -14.72 -17.39 23.13
C ARG A 4 -14.66 -17.28 21.61
N ASP A 5 -13.98 -16.23 21.13
CA ASP A 5 -13.85 -15.95 19.71
C ASP A 5 -12.92 -17.00 19.09
N ARG A 6 -13.43 -17.75 18.12
CA ARG A 6 -12.71 -18.80 17.42
C ARG A 6 -12.08 -18.30 16.12
N TYR A 7 -12.81 -17.41 15.45
CA TYR A 7 -12.48 -16.96 14.09
C TYR A 7 -12.89 -15.50 13.91
N MET A 8 -12.23 -14.81 12.99
CA MET A 8 -12.66 -13.52 12.49
C MET A 8 -12.85 -13.55 10.98
N PHE A 9 -13.98 -12.99 10.54
CA PHE A 9 -14.29 -12.75 9.14
C PHE A 9 -14.55 -11.26 8.95
N GLU A 10 -13.92 -10.64 7.96
CA GLU A 10 -14.17 -9.25 7.61
C GLU A 10 -14.57 -9.18 6.13
N THR A 11 -15.72 -8.56 5.85
CA THR A 11 -16.11 -8.20 4.47
C THR A 11 -15.81 -6.74 4.25
N HIS A 12 -15.11 -6.44 3.16
CA HIS A 12 -14.70 -5.09 2.81
C HIS A 12 -14.87 -4.85 1.31
N ILE A 13 -14.90 -3.60 0.88
CA ILE A 13 -14.76 -3.24 -0.53
C ILE A 13 -13.32 -3.47 -0.97
N GLU A 14 -13.11 -3.81 -2.25
CA GLU A 14 -11.77 -4.05 -2.80
C GLU A 14 -10.87 -2.81 -2.74
N GLN A 15 -11.43 -1.64 -2.90
CA GLN A 15 -10.70 -0.36 -3.04
C GLN A 15 -9.78 -0.32 -4.27
N GLY A 16 -10.10 -1.10 -5.28
CA GLY A 16 -9.36 -1.24 -6.52
C GLY A 16 -10.24 -1.77 -7.66
N PRO A 17 -9.74 -1.83 -8.89
CA PRO A 17 -10.52 -2.19 -10.08
C PRO A 17 -10.42 -3.66 -10.48
N ILE A 18 -9.65 -4.50 -9.76
CA ILE A 18 -9.27 -5.85 -10.23
C ILE A 18 -10.47 -6.77 -10.41
N LEU A 19 -11.43 -6.73 -9.47
CA LEU A 19 -12.64 -7.55 -9.54
C LEU A 19 -13.53 -7.09 -10.69
N GLU A 20 -13.74 -5.78 -10.82
CA GLU A 20 -14.56 -5.19 -11.88
C GLU A 20 -13.96 -5.49 -13.26
N ASP A 21 -12.68 -5.26 -13.46
CA ASP A 21 -11.97 -5.53 -14.72
C ASP A 21 -12.01 -7.01 -15.12
N ALA A 22 -11.99 -7.91 -14.13
CA ALA A 22 -12.08 -9.35 -14.34
C ALA A 22 -13.54 -9.86 -14.47
N GLY A 23 -14.53 -9.02 -14.18
CA GLY A 23 -15.95 -9.40 -14.16
C GLY A 23 -16.31 -10.40 -13.05
N ASN A 24 -15.61 -10.30 -11.92
CA ASN A 24 -15.84 -11.07 -10.69
C ASN A 24 -16.50 -10.21 -9.62
N ASP A 25 -17.39 -10.82 -8.84
CA ASP A 25 -18.19 -10.14 -7.83
C ASP A 25 -17.54 -10.20 -6.44
N ILE A 26 -16.80 -11.31 -6.18
CA ILE A 26 -16.16 -11.60 -4.90
C ILE A 26 -14.66 -11.82 -5.04
N GLY A 27 -13.89 -11.18 -4.16
CA GLY A 27 -12.48 -11.46 -3.92
C GLY A 27 -12.29 -12.39 -2.73
N VAL A 28 -11.71 -13.56 -2.98
CA VAL A 28 -11.22 -14.46 -1.93
C VAL A 28 -9.84 -13.94 -1.52
N VAL A 29 -9.79 -13.15 -0.45
CA VAL A 29 -8.55 -12.51 -0.05
C VAL A 29 -7.64 -13.54 0.62
N ASP A 30 -6.40 -13.63 0.18
CA ASP A 30 -5.43 -14.60 0.70
C ASP A 30 -4.36 -13.96 1.60
N CYS A 31 -4.05 -12.68 1.38
CA CYS A 31 -3.14 -11.93 2.25
C CYS A 31 -3.40 -10.42 2.19
N VAL A 32 -2.81 -9.71 3.14
CA VAL A 32 -2.54 -8.27 3.04
C VAL A 32 -1.07 -8.07 2.75
N LEU A 33 -0.77 -7.26 1.76
CA LEU A 33 0.59 -6.98 1.30
C LEU A 33 1.46 -6.43 2.44
N GLY A 34 2.71 -6.85 2.45
CA GLY A 34 3.74 -6.15 3.22
C GLY A 34 3.93 -4.73 2.69
N MET A 35 4.24 -3.81 3.58
CA MET A 35 4.38 -2.40 3.22
C MET A 35 5.37 -1.68 4.12
N PHE A 36 6.03 -0.68 3.59
CA PHE A 36 6.83 0.25 4.37
C PHE A 36 6.62 1.69 3.92
N ASN A 37 6.85 2.62 4.84
CA ASN A 37 6.93 4.04 4.56
C ASN A 37 8.22 4.61 5.15
N TYR A 38 8.99 5.30 4.31
CA TYR A 38 10.21 6.00 4.69
C TYR A 38 10.12 7.45 4.28
N ARG A 39 10.82 8.32 5.01
CA ARG A 39 10.99 9.74 4.70
C ARG A 39 12.39 9.95 4.13
N LEU A 40 12.46 10.60 2.98
CA LEU A 40 13.74 11.04 2.39
C LEU A 40 13.85 12.55 2.56
N LYS A 41 14.79 12.96 3.39
CA LYS A 41 15.00 14.36 3.81
C LYS A 41 16.26 14.92 3.17
N PHE A 42 16.11 16.00 2.42
CA PHE A 42 17.21 16.65 1.70
C PHE A 42 17.54 17.99 2.34
N TYR A 43 18.84 18.21 2.57
CA TYR A 43 19.35 19.41 3.22
C TYR A 43 20.27 20.19 2.29
N GLY A 44 19.85 21.36 1.95
CA GLY A 44 20.51 22.29 1.04
C GLY A 44 20.90 23.61 1.73
N GLN A 45 20.68 24.72 1.02
CA GLN A 45 20.95 26.04 1.55
C GLN A 45 20.02 27.09 0.93
N THR A 46 19.29 27.81 1.76
CA THR A 46 18.49 28.94 1.28
C THR A 46 19.37 30.06 0.74
N THR A 47 19.05 30.50 -0.48
CA THR A 47 19.68 31.62 -1.14
C THR A 47 18.64 32.35 -2.00
N HIS A 48 18.98 33.55 -2.49
CA HIS A 48 18.09 34.31 -3.35
C HIS A 48 17.92 33.65 -4.72
N ALA A 49 16.69 33.46 -5.18
CA ALA A 49 16.38 32.75 -6.41
C ALA A 49 16.93 33.40 -7.69
N GLY A 50 17.06 34.73 -7.74
CA GLY A 50 17.50 35.46 -8.95
C GLY A 50 18.98 35.84 -8.97
N THR A 51 19.62 36.04 -7.82
CA THR A 51 20.99 36.57 -7.79
C THR A 51 22.07 35.51 -7.48
N PHE A 52 21.71 34.39 -6.89
CA PHE A 52 22.69 33.40 -6.51
C PHE A 52 22.98 32.46 -7.71
N PRO A 53 24.26 32.29 -8.16
CA PRO A 53 24.60 31.57 -9.37
C PRO A 53 24.24 30.08 -9.30
N MET A 54 23.69 29.50 -10.40
CA MET A 54 23.29 28.10 -10.48
C MET A 54 24.35 27.09 -10.02
N PRO A 55 25.65 27.20 -10.44
CA PRO A 55 26.67 26.20 -10.07
C PRO A 55 27.00 26.17 -8.57
N LYS A 56 26.59 27.18 -7.80
CA LYS A 56 26.86 27.28 -6.36
C LYS A 56 25.65 26.91 -5.50
N ARG A 57 24.48 26.63 -6.13
CA ARG A 57 23.24 26.31 -5.42
C ARG A 57 23.31 24.90 -4.80
N ARG A 58 22.73 24.81 -3.62
CA ARG A 58 22.38 23.55 -3.00
C ARG A 58 20.86 23.56 -2.76
N ASP A 59 20.13 23.23 -3.83
CA ASP A 59 18.69 23.30 -3.90
C ASP A 59 18.10 21.95 -3.47
N ALA A 60 17.47 21.94 -2.29
CA ALA A 60 16.94 20.71 -1.71
C ALA A 60 15.78 20.10 -2.52
N PHE A 61 14.96 20.92 -3.17
CA PHE A 61 13.89 20.43 -4.05
C PHE A 61 14.45 19.80 -5.33
N PHE A 62 15.46 20.43 -5.93
CA PHE A 62 16.11 19.87 -7.10
C PHE A 62 16.87 18.57 -6.79
N ALA A 63 17.51 18.51 -5.62
CA ALA A 63 18.13 17.28 -5.12
C ALA A 63 17.12 16.16 -4.92
N ALA A 64 15.97 16.46 -4.29
CA ALA A 64 14.88 15.51 -4.07
C ALA A 64 14.28 14.98 -5.38
N SER A 65 14.08 15.85 -6.39
CA SER A 65 13.57 15.44 -7.69
C SER A 65 14.53 14.51 -8.44
N GLN A 66 15.85 14.75 -8.37
CA GLN A 66 16.85 13.82 -8.93
C GLN A 66 16.81 12.45 -8.21
N ALA A 67 16.70 12.44 -6.88
CA ALA A 67 16.60 11.21 -6.13
C ALA A 67 15.30 10.45 -6.43
N LEU A 68 14.19 11.15 -6.62
CA LEU A 68 12.91 10.53 -6.99
C LEU A 68 12.99 9.88 -8.38
N CYS A 69 13.57 10.53 -9.37
CA CYS A 69 13.82 9.93 -10.69
C CYS A 69 14.70 8.70 -10.58
N TYR A 70 15.79 8.78 -9.80
CA TYR A 70 16.67 7.65 -9.54
C TYR A 70 15.92 6.47 -8.90
N LEU A 71 15.09 6.72 -7.90
CA LEU A 71 14.28 5.67 -7.25
C LEU A 71 13.38 4.97 -8.28
N HIS A 72 12.65 5.73 -9.10
CA HIS A 72 11.81 5.15 -10.14
C HIS A 72 12.63 4.30 -11.12
N GLU A 73 13.73 4.82 -11.64
CA GLU A 73 14.60 4.11 -12.60
C GLU A 73 15.19 2.81 -12.03
N GLU A 74 15.65 2.81 -10.78
CA GLU A 74 16.25 1.62 -10.17
C GLU A 74 15.20 0.59 -9.77
N ILE A 75 14.03 1.03 -9.31
CA ILE A 75 12.93 0.15 -8.95
C ILE A 75 12.33 -0.51 -10.20
N ASP A 76 12.14 0.23 -11.28
CA ASP A 76 11.64 -0.31 -12.55
C ASP A 76 12.55 -1.39 -13.12
N LYS A 77 13.87 -1.30 -12.92
CA LYS A 77 14.84 -2.34 -13.32
C LYS A 77 14.66 -3.66 -12.58
N LEU A 78 13.98 -3.68 -11.44
CA LEU A 78 13.65 -4.91 -10.72
C LEU A 78 12.64 -5.78 -11.47
N GLY A 79 11.81 -5.18 -12.35
CA GLY A 79 10.91 -5.89 -13.27
C GLY A 79 9.68 -6.53 -12.61
N TYR A 80 9.26 -6.08 -11.44
CA TYR A 80 8.05 -6.55 -10.75
C TYR A 80 6.84 -5.72 -11.18
N SER A 81 5.91 -6.33 -11.89
CA SER A 81 4.70 -5.65 -12.42
C SER A 81 3.61 -5.39 -11.37
N ASP A 82 3.67 -6.09 -10.27
CA ASP A 82 2.72 -6.07 -9.14
C ASP A 82 3.24 -5.24 -7.95
N LEU A 83 4.47 -4.72 -8.05
CA LEU A 83 5.03 -3.79 -7.08
C LEU A 83 4.37 -2.41 -7.21
N VAL A 84 3.79 -1.91 -6.13
CA VAL A 84 3.24 -0.56 -6.08
C VAL A 84 4.03 0.32 -5.13
N TYR A 85 4.24 1.59 -5.54
CA TYR A 85 4.91 2.58 -4.71
C TYR A 85 4.43 4.00 -5.04
N THR A 86 4.49 4.88 -4.05
CA THR A 86 4.04 6.27 -4.20
C THR A 86 4.78 7.23 -3.28
N THR A 87 4.75 8.51 -3.68
CA THR A 87 5.17 9.67 -2.89
C THR A 87 3.95 10.54 -2.63
N GLY A 88 3.34 10.39 -1.44
CA GLY A 88 2.05 11.01 -1.13
C GLY A 88 2.13 12.27 -0.25
N GLU A 89 3.22 12.46 0.48
CA GLU A 89 3.39 13.57 1.40
C GLU A 89 4.72 14.28 1.15
N VAL A 90 4.69 15.61 1.05
CA VAL A 90 5.88 16.42 0.80
C VAL A 90 5.92 17.64 1.76
N VAL A 91 7.13 18.03 2.15
CA VAL A 91 7.39 19.26 2.93
C VAL A 91 8.51 20.02 2.24
N CYS A 92 8.31 21.31 2.02
CA CYS A 92 9.29 22.21 1.42
C CYS A 92 9.51 23.42 2.31
N HIS A 93 10.76 23.79 2.56
CA HIS A 93 11.11 24.99 3.32
C HIS A 93 12.17 25.81 2.54
N PRO A 94 12.02 27.14 2.51
CA PRO A 94 10.98 27.99 3.11
C PRO A 94 9.67 28.06 2.29
N CYS A 95 9.53 27.34 1.18
CA CYS A 95 8.34 27.32 0.32
C CYS A 95 7.91 28.72 -0.20
N VAL A 96 8.90 29.50 -0.63
CA VAL A 96 8.73 30.88 -1.13
C VAL A 96 9.40 31.00 -2.50
N HIS A 97 8.68 31.51 -3.52
CA HIS A 97 9.17 31.56 -4.92
C HIS A 97 10.44 32.40 -5.13
N THR A 98 10.81 33.26 -4.19
CA THR A 98 12.01 34.11 -4.26
C THR A 98 13.25 33.48 -3.63
N CYS A 99 13.13 32.29 -3.03
CA CYS A 99 14.20 31.60 -2.32
C CYS A 99 14.45 30.22 -2.90
N VAL A 100 15.73 29.81 -2.92
CA VAL A 100 16.12 28.41 -3.14
C VAL A 100 15.78 27.61 -1.87
N PRO A 101 15.09 26.47 -1.97
CA PRO A 101 14.77 25.65 -0.80
C PRO A 101 16.03 25.05 -0.13
N ASP A 102 16.08 25.13 1.19
CA ASP A 102 17.14 24.51 2.00
C ASP A 102 16.75 23.17 2.61
N PHE A 103 15.46 22.88 2.61
CA PHE A 103 14.93 21.61 3.07
C PHE A 103 13.80 21.14 2.18
N PHE A 104 13.86 19.86 1.82
CA PHE A 104 12.77 19.16 1.16
C PHE A 104 12.67 17.74 1.71
N ASP A 105 11.47 17.30 2.00
CA ASP A 105 11.18 15.99 2.56
C ASP A 105 10.00 15.38 1.82
N PHE A 106 10.11 14.11 1.45
CA PHE A 106 8.98 13.36 0.90
C PHE A 106 8.86 11.97 1.53
N SER A 107 7.62 11.48 1.61
CA SER A 107 7.34 10.08 1.97
C SER A 107 7.52 9.18 0.76
N PHE A 108 8.02 7.97 0.99
CA PHE A 108 8.08 6.90 0.00
C PHE A 108 7.42 5.67 0.59
N ASP A 109 6.23 5.33 0.08
CA ASP A 109 5.45 4.13 0.42
C ASP A 109 5.69 3.07 -0.64
N SER A 110 5.88 1.82 -0.23
CA SER A 110 5.99 0.69 -1.16
C SER A 110 5.32 -0.54 -0.59
N ARG A 111 4.65 -1.31 -1.47
CA ARG A 111 3.85 -2.49 -1.10
C ARG A 111 4.08 -3.64 -2.06
N HIS A 112 4.25 -4.83 -1.50
CA HIS A 112 4.38 -6.08 -2.26
C HIS A 112 4.12 -7.28 -1.35
N GLU A 113 3.67 -8.40 -1.94
CA GLU A 113 3.44 -9.65 -1.20
C GLU A 113 4.75 -10.25 -0.68
N ASP A 114 5.77 -10.36 -1.55
CA ASP A 114 7.06 -10.97 -1.19
C ASP A 114 7.95 -9.97 -0.41
N PRO A 115 8.29 -10.26 0.87
CA PRO A 115 9.18 -9.42 1.67
C PRO A 115 10.55 -9.20 1.03
N LYS A 116 11.05 -10.17 0.23
CA LYS A 116 12.35 -10.03 -0.45
C LYS A 116 12.34 -8.96 -1.53
N VAL A 117 11.20 -8.71 -2.16
CA VAL A 117 11.04 -7.61 -3.10
C VAL A 117 11.10 -6.29 -2.36
N LEU A 118 10.38 -6.16 -1.23
CA LEU A 118 10.44 -4.98 -0.37
C LEU A 118 11.84 -4.72 0.18
N GLU A 119 12.60 -5.76 0.53
CA GLU A 119 14.01 -5.62 0.94
C GLU A 119 14.88 -5.02 -0.17
N LYS A 120 14.69 -5.44 -1.44
CA LYS A 120 15.41 -4.87 -2.59
C LYS A 120 15.04 -3.40 -2.79
N VAL A 121 13.75 -3.07 -2.75
CA VAL A 121 13.29 -1.68 -2.86
C VAL A 121 13.87 -0.83 -1.73
N LEU A 122 13.84 -1.33 -0.50
CA LEU A 122 14.39 -0.63 0.65
C LEU A 122 15.90 -0.40 0.53
N ALA A 123 16.64 -1.35 -0.04
CA ALA A 123 18.08 -1.17 -0.30
C ALA A 123 18.32 -0.02 -1.29
N ILE A 124 17.49 0.10 -2.34
CA ILE A 124 17.56 1.23 -3.28
C ILE A 124 17.24 2.54 -2.57
N VAL A 125 16.17 2.59 -1.76
CA VAL A 125 15.78 3.77 -0.98
C VAL A 125 16.92 4.22 -0.06
N LYS A 126 17.52 3.30 0.69
CA LYS A 126 18.64 3.59 1.61
C LYS A 126 19.90 4.06 0.87
N SER A 127 20.15 3.58 -0.34
CA SER A 127 21.31 4.00 -1.13
C SER A 127 21.28 5.50 -1.46
N CYS A 128 20.14 6.18 -1.31
CA CYS A 128 20.07 7.62 -1.50
C CYS A 128 20.90 8.40 -0.49
N GLU A 129 21.15 7.87 0.72
CA GLU A 129 22.01 8.51 1.72
C GLU A 129 23.50 8.50 1.32
N GLU A 130 23.91 7.53 0.53
CA GLU A 130 25.30 7.35 0.11
C GLU A 130 25.69 8.24 -1.08
N LYS A 131 24.72 8.94 -1.65
CA LYS A 131 24.87 9.77 -2.86
C LYS A 131 24.80 11.24 -2.51
N THR A 132 25.41 12.06 -3.35
CA THR A 132 25.26 13.52 -3.31
C THR A 132 24.31 13.96 -4.42
N TRP A 133 23.27 14.67 -4.03
CA TRP A 133 22.20 15.13 -4.90
C TRP A 133 22.29 16.66 -5.04
N ALA A 134 22.70 17.19 -6.20
CA ALA A 134 22.84 18.62 -6.45
C ALA A 134 23.60 19.38 -5.30
N GLY A 135 24.61 18.76 -4.71
CA GLY A 135 25.38 19.31 -3.61
C GLY A 135 24.67 19.25 -2.23
N CYS A 136 23.49 18.66 -2.14
CA CYS A 136 22.74 18.44 -0.90
C CYS A 136 23.03 17.07 -0.31
N THR A 137 22.80 16.92 1.01
CA THR A 137 22.81 15.64 1.69
C THR A 137 21.40 15.08 1.81
N CYS A 138 21.28 13.75 1.76
CA CYS A 138 20.04 13.02 1.97
C CYS A 138 20.10 12.25 3.30
N LYS A 139 18.98 12.20 4.03
CA LYS A 139 18.76 11.27 5.15
C LYS A 139 17.50 10.47 4.90
N VAL A 140 17.56 9.17 5.14
CA VAL A 140 16.45 8.24 5.00
C VAL A 140 16.00 7.78 6.38
N GLU A 141 14.80 8.14 6.77
CA GLU A 141 14.23 7.81 8.07
C GLU A 141 13.02 6.89 7.92
N LYS A 142 13.00 5.83 8.71
CA LYS A 142 11.84 4.93 8.75
C LYS A 142 10.67 5.62 9.44
N ALA A 143 9.54 5.75 8.75
CA ALA A 143 8.29 6.15 9.38
C ALA A 143 7.60 4.93 10.02
N TRP A 144 7.33 3.90 9.24
CA TRP A 144 6.76 2.64 9.72
C TRP A 144 6.95 1.52 8.68
N ASN A 145 6.72 0.26 9.10
CA ASN A 145 6.58 -0.88 8.20
C ASN A 145 5.58 -1.88 8.78
N ARG A 146 5.02 -2.72 7.93
CA ARG A 146 4.18 -3.87 8.28
C ARG A 146 4.59 -5.03 7.41
N ASP A 147 4.66 -6.20 7.99
CA ASP A 147 4.93 -7.44 7.27
C ASP A 147 3.69 -7.92 6.51
N THR A 148 3.88 -8.74 5.48
CA THR A 148 2.79 -9.43 4.81
C THR A 148 2.05 -10.31 5.82
N VAL A 149 0.73 -10.21 5.85
CA VAL A 149 -0.12 -11.05 6.70
C VAL A 149 -0.91 -11.99 5.82
N TYR A 150 -0.59 -13.29 5.87
CA TYR A 150 -1.35 -14.33 5.20
C TYR A 150 -2.52 -14.76 6.08
N TRP A 151 -3.69 -14.87 5.46
CA TRP A 151 -4.88 -15.34 6.16
C TRP A 151 -4.84 -16.84 6.45
N ASP A 152 -5.67 -17.28 7.39
CA ASP A 152 -5.83 -18.69 7.70
C ASP A 152 -6.33 -19.47 6.48
N LYS A 153 -5.54 -20.40 6.00
CA LYS A 153 -5.81 -21.16 4.76
C LYS A 153 -7.13 -21.94 4.80
N LYS A 154 -7.53 -22.39 5.98
CA LYS A 154 -8.79 -23.13 6.15
C LYS A 154 -9.98 -22.18 5.99
N LEU A 155 -9.94 -21.01 6.63
CA LEU A 155 -10.98 -20.01 6.51
C LEU A 155 -11.06 -19.45 5.07
N VAL A 156 -9.93 -19.18 4.42
CA VAL A 156 -9.88 -18.81 3.00
C VAL A 156 -10.53 -19.88 2.12
N SER A 157 -10.31 -21.17 2.41
CA SER A 157 -10.94 -22.26 1.65
C SER A 157 -12.46 -22.29 1.84
N TYR A 158 -12.96 -21.91 3.02
CA TYR A 158 -14.41 -21.82 3.28
C TYR A 158 -15.05 -20.64 2.52
N VAL A 159 -14.36 -19.51 2.44
CA VAL A 159 -14.81 -18.37 1.63
C VAL A 159 -14.94 -18.79 0.16
N LYS A 160 -13.90 -19.42 -0.39
CA LYS A 160 -13.91 -19.92 -1.76
C LYS A 160 -15.06 -20.90 -2.00
N ALA A 161 -15.15 -21.95 -1.18
CA ALA A 161 -16.21 -22.96 -1.31
C ALA A 161 -17.61 -22.34 -1.20
N SER A 162 -17.79 -21.32 -0.35
CA SER A 162 -19.07 -20.63 -0.21
C SER A 162 -19.46 -19.82 -1.45
N ALA A 163 -18.50 -19.14 -2.08
CA ALA A 163 -18.72 -18.45 -3.35
C ALA A 163 -19.08 -19.45 -4.47
N GLU A 164 -18.36 -20.58 -4.56
CA GLU A 164 -18.65 -21.65 -5.52
C GLU A 164 -20.05 -22.24 -5.36
N GLU A 165 -20.44 -22.60 -4.13
CA GLU A 165 -21.75 -23.18 -3.83
C GLU A 165 -22.92 -22.22 -4.10
N CYS A 166 -22.68 -20.92 -3.90
CA CYS A 166 -23.67 -19.89 -4.23
C CYS A 166 -23.70 -19.51 -5.70
N GLY A 167 -22.80 -20.05 -6.53
CA GLY A 167 -22.69 -19.72 -7.95
C GLY A 167 -22.22 -18.29 -8.22
N ILE A 168 -21.53 -17.66 -7.25
CA ILE A 168 -21.04 -16.28 -7.34
C ILE A 168 -19.65 -16.29 -7.99
N LYS A 169 -19.44 -15.40 -8.96
CA LYS A 169 -18.14 -15.25 -9.62
C LYS A 169 -17.09 -14.71 -8.65
N HIS A 170 -15.94 -15.34 -8.62
CA HIS A 170 -14.91 -14.99 -7.66
C HIS A 170 -13.51 -15.28 -8.19
N GLN A 171 -12.52 -14.65 -7.57
CA GLN A 171 -11.09 -14.94 -7.79
C GLN A 171 -10.30 -14.76 -6.51
N TYR A 172 -9.10 -15.32 -6.45
CA TYR A 172 -8.13 -14.96 -5.43
C TYR A 172 -7.61 -13.54 -5.67
N ILE A 173 -7.39 -12.82 -4.58
CA ILE A 173 -6.87 -11.45 -4.62
C ILE A 173 -6.07 -11.15 -3.36
N HIS A 174 -5.05 -10.28 -3.48
CA HIS A 174 -4.32 -9.74 -2.33
C HIS A 174 -4.91 -8.38 -1.94
N SER A 175 -4.91 -8.05 -0.65
CA SER A 175 -5.24 -6.69 -0.22
C SER A 175 -4.01 -5.79 -0.25
N GLY A 176 -4.08 -4.71 -1.01
CA GLY A 176 -3.10 -3.62 -0.97
C GLY A 176 -3.34 -2.61 0.15
N ALA A 177 -4.47 -2.67 0.85
CA ALA A 177 -4.85 -1.77 1.94
C ALA A 177 -4.61 -2.39 3.32
N GLY A 178 -4.53 -1.55 4.36
CA GLY A 178 -4.52 -2.01 5.75
C GLY A 178 -5.94 -2.19 6.28
N HIS A 179 -6.18 -3.26 7.05
CA HIS A 179 -7.49 -3.63 7.60
C HIS A 179 -7.39 -3.98 9.09
N ASP A 180 -8.51 -3.93 9.79
CA ASP A 180 -8.59 -4.33 11.20
C ASP A 180 -8.32 -5.83 11.37
N ALA A 181 -8.70 -6.63 10.38
CA ALA A 181 -8.37 -8.05 10.29
C ALA A 181 -6.88 -8.36 10.45
N GLN A 182 -5.97 -7.48 9.99
CA GLN A 182 -4.52 -7.68 10.18
C GLN A 182 -4.13 -7.81 11.65
N PHE A 183 -4.75 -7.01 12.50
CA PHE A 183 -4.47 -7.03 13.95
C PHE A 183 -5.09 -8.24 14.62
N ALA A 184 -6.28 -8.64 14.18
CA ALA A 184 -6.95 -9.84 14.67
C ALA A 184 -6.17 -11.12 14.30
N ALA A 185 -5.54 -11.17 13.14
CA ALA A 185 -4.75 -12.31 12.68
C ALA A 185 -3.56 -12.66 13.57
N TYR A 186 -3.07 -11.72 14.40
CA TYR A 186 -2.06 -12.02 15.43
C TYR A 186 -2.63 -12.77 16.64
N MET A 187 -3.95 -12.86 16.78
CA MET A 187 -4.61 -13.40 17.96
C MET A 187 -5.47 -14.63 17.66
N LEU A 188 -6.04 -14.71 16.47
CA LEU A 188 -6.96 -15.78 16.08
C LEU A 188 -6.96 -15.98 14.55
N PRO A 189 -7.37 -17.18 14.08
CA PRO A 189 -7.53 -17.42 12.64
C PRO A 189 -8.49 -16.41 12.02
N THR A 190 -8.03 -15.75 10.99
CA THR A 190 -8.74 -14.62 10.36
C THR A 190 -8.76 -14.78 8.85
N THR A 191 -9.80 -14.27 8.19
CA THR A 191 -9.90 -14.16 6.74
C THR A 191 -10.70 -12.93 6.33
N MET A 192 -10.56 -12.56 5.06
CA MET A 192 -11.29 -11.44 4.47
C MET A 192 -11.98 -11.82 3.17
N ILE A 193 -13.03 -11.08 2.86
CA ILE A 193 -13.82 -11.20 1.64
C ILE A 193 -13.91 -9.79 1.03
N PHE A 194 -13.54 -9.65 -0.24
CA PHE A 194 -13.77 -8.40 -0.96
C PHE A 194 -15.04 -8.46 -1.80
N VAL A 195 -15.73 -7.33 -1.83
CA VAL A 195 -16.78 -7.04 -2.81
C VAL A 195 -16.29 -6.00 -3.80
N GLN A 196 -16.80 -6.02 -5.03
CA GLN A 196 -16.40 -5.15 -6.11
C GLN A 196 -16.58 -3.67 -5.76
N SER A 197 -15.59 -2.85 -6.11
CA SER A 197 -15.65 -1.38 -6.04
C SER A 197 -15.86 -0.82 -7.45
N LYS A 198 -16.87 0.03 -7.63
CA LYS A 198 -17.15 0.66 -8.93
C LYS A 198 -16.00 1.56 -9.36
N ASP A 199 -15.52 1.36 -10.58
CA ASP A 199 -14.38 2.09 -11.17
C ASP A 199 -13.10 2.00 -10.33
N GLY A 200 -13.03 1.08 -9.35
CA GLY A 200 -11.92 0.94 -8.41
C GLY A 200 -11.72 2.12 -7.46
N LEU A 201 -12.68 3.03 -7.39
CA LEU A 201 -12.58 4.27 -6.61
C LEU A 201 -12.70 4.00 -5.12
N SER A 202 -11.81 4.62 -4.33
CA SER A 202 -11.87 4.61 -2.87
C SER A 202 -11.26 5.89 -2.29
N HIS A 203 -11.62 6.22 -1.04
CA HIS A 203 -11.23 7.45 -0.33
C HIS A 203 -11.64 8.75 -1.05
N CYS A 204 -12.73 8.71 -1.82
CA CYS A 204 -13.28 9.85 -2.56
C CYS A 204 -14.81 9.81 -2.56
N GLU A 205 -15.45 10.97 -2.83
CA GLU A 205 -16.90 11.10 -2.77
C GLU A 205 -17.67 10.11 -3.69
N PRO A 206 -17.21 9.76 -4.92
CA PRO A 206 -17.90 8.80 -5.77
C PRO A 206 -17.65 7.32 -5.41
N GLU A 207 -16.99 7.00 -4.29
CA GLU A 207 -16.81 5.62 -3.82
C GLU A 207 -18.15 4.89 -3.73
N TYR A 208 -18.27 3.73 -4.37
CA TYR A 208 -19.52 3.00 -4.42
C TYR A 208 -19.32 1.49 -4.64
N SER A 209 -20.10 0.68 -3.93
CA SER A 209 -20.34 -0.73 -4.23
C SER A 209 -21.85 -0.96 -4.33
N SER A 210 -22.28 -1.78 -5.29
CA SER A 210 -23.71 -2.00 -5.51
C SER A 210 -24.34 -2.77 -4.33
N PRO A 211 -25.66 -2.60 -4.07
CA PRO A 211 -26.40 -3.42 -3.11
C PRO A 211 -26.31 -4.91 -3.41
N GLU A 212 -26.21 -5.27 -4.69
CA GLU A 212 -26.07 -6.64 -5.17
C GLU A 212 -24.74 -7.22 -4.71
N HIS A 213 -23.60 -6.55 -4.96
CA HIS A 213 -22.29 -7.00 -4.51
C HIS A 213 -22.19 -7.05 -2.98
N CYS A 214 -22.78 -6.09 -2.27
CA CYS A 214 -22.86 -6.14 -0.81
C CYS A 214 -23.65 -7.35 -0.30
N THR A 215 -24.76 -7.71 -0.98
CA THR A 215 -25.57 -8.88 -0.65
C THR A 215 -24.81 -10.18 -0.92
N GLU A 216 -24.06 -10.25 -2.00
CA GLU A 216 -23.21 -11.40 -2.36
C GLU A 216 -22.09 -11.58 -1.34
N GLY A 217 -21.41 -10.49 -0.94
CA GLY A 217 -20.41 -10.51 0.10
C GLY A 217 -20.95 -11.01 1.44
N ALA A 218 -22.12 -10.52 1.86
CA ALA A 218 -22.79 -10.96 3.07
C ALA A 218 -23.23 -12.44 2.99
N THR A 219 -23.69 -12.89 1.82
CA THR A 219 -24.08 -14.29 1.59
C THR A 219 -22.89 -15.23 1.67
N VAL A 220 -21.78 -14.89 1.02
CA VAL A 220 -20.54 -15.68 1.08
C VAL A 220 -20.00 -15.71 2.50
N MET A 221 -19.98 -14.59 3.21
CA MET A 221 -19.55 -14.52 4.61
C MET A 221 -20.40 -15.40 5.51
N LEU A 222 -21.74 -15.32 5.42
CA LEU A 222 -22.64 -16.15 6.22
C LEU A 222 -22.35 -17.65 6.01
N ASN A 223 -22.24 -18.10 4.76
CA ASN A 223 -21.98 -19.50 4.46
C ASN A 223 -20.60 -19.95 4.93
N ALA A 224 -19.57 -19.09 4.79
CA ALA A 224 -18.22 -19.39 5.28
C ALA A 224 -18.17 -19.51 6.82
N VAL A 225 -18.88 -18.62 7.54
CA VAL A 225 -19.01 -18.69 8.99
C VAL A 225 -19.71 -19.97 9.43
N LEU A 226 -20.81 -20.36 8.78
CA LEU A 226 -21.51 -21.61 9.07
C LEU A 226 -20.63 -22.86 8.83
N LYS A 227 -19.80 -22.84 7.81
CA LYS A 227 -18.81 -23.92 7.58
C LYS A 227 -17.77 -23.99 8.71
N ALA A 228 -17.25 -22.83 9.12
CA ALA A 228 -16.28 -22.76 10.21
C ALA A 228 -16.85 -23.17 11.57
N ASP A 229 -18.15 -22.91 11.82
CA ASP A 229 -18.82 -23.26 13.08
C ASP A 229 -19.13 -24.76 13.18
N ASN A 230 -19.34 -25.42 12.05
CA ASN A 230 -19.66 -26.87 11.98
C ASN A 230 -18.42 -27.79 11.96
N ASP A 231 -17.20 -27.24 11.99
CA ASP A 231 -15.94 -27.95 11.88
C ASP A 231 -15.13 -27.86 13.21
#